data_a88f3ef6cd0c09933fca9bc500330f2e
#
_entry.id   a88f3ef6cd0c09933fca9bc500330f2e
#
_cell.length_a   1.000
_cell.length_b   1.000
_cell.length_c   1.000
_cell.angle_alpha   90.00
_cell.angle_beta   90.00
_cell.angle_gamma   90.00
#
_symmetry.space_group_name_H-M   'P 1'
#
loop_
_entity.id
_entity.type
_entity.pdbx_description
1 polymer ?
#
loop_
_entity_poly.entity_id
_entity_poly.type
_entity_poly.pdbx_seq_one_letter_code
_entity_poly.pdbx_strand_id
1 'polypeptide(L)'
;MREAASEEYERWDKALNEIYAALKQQLPESEMAELKEKQLEWITYRDETAKKASLEFEGGTMEPLEYVAVLGSVTKDRCYELVNIYMK
;
A
#
# COMPACT_ATOMS: atom_id res chain seq x y z
N MET A 1 -17.72 -10.27 4.38
CA MET A 1 -17.05 -9.08 4.91
C MET A 1 -15.55 -9.16 4.85
N ARG A 2 -14.97 -10.24 5.29
CA ARG A 2 -13.53 -10.46 5.09
C ARG A 2 -13.16 -10.39 3.63
N GLU A 3 -13.98 -10.98 2.80
CA GLU A 3 -13.76 -11.00 1.36
C GLU A 3 -13.76 -9.62 0.75
N ALA A 4 -14.63 -8.73 1.23
CA ALA A 4 -14.70 -7.36 0.73
C ALA A 4 -13.43 -6.59 1.03
N ALA A 5 -12.92 -6.69 2.25
CA ALA A 5 -11.69 -6.02 2.64
C ALA A 5 -10.49 -6.57 1.87
N SER A 6 -10.44 -7.89 1.70
CA SER A 6 -9.37 -8.54 0.97
C SER A 6 -9.39 -8.16 -0.50
N GLU A 7 -10.56 -8.10 -1.11
CA GLU A 7 -10.73 -7.68 -2.50
C GLU A 7 -10.30 -6.23 -2.70
N GLU A 8 -10.64 -5.36 -1.75
CA GLU A 8 -10.23 -3.97 -1.81
C GLU A 8 -8.72 -3.83 -1.75
N TYR A 9 -8.09 -4.56 -0.84
CA TYR A 9 -6.65 -4.54 -0.74
C TYR A 9 -5.99 -5.03 -2.03
N GLU A 10 -6.47 -6.14 -2.57
CA GLU A 10 -5.95 -6.69 -3.82
C GLU A 10 -6.10 -5.72 -4.99
N ARG A 11 -7.22 -5.04 -5.03
CA ARG A 11 -7.49 -4.04 -6.08
C ARG A 11 -6.50 -2.88 -6.00
N TRP A 12 -6.27 -2.38 -4.79
CA TRP A 12 -5.33 -1.27 -4.61
C TRP A 12 -3.89 -1.70 -4.79
N ASP A 13 -3.57 -2.93 -4.40
CA ASP A 13 -2.23 -3.48 -4.62
C ASP A 13 -1.93 -3.60 -6.11
N LYS A 14 -2.91 -4.07 -6.87
CA LYS A 14 -2.79 -4.17 -8.32
C LYS A 14 -2.62 -2.78 -8.93
N ALA A 15 -3.42 -1.82 -8.49
CA ALA A 15 -3.31 -0.43 -8.96
C ALA A 15 -1.93 0.14 -8.66
N LEU A 16 -1.42 -0.11 -7.48
CA LEU A 16 -0.09 0.35 -7.08
C LEU A 16 0.98 -0.22 -8.02
N ASN A 17 0.90 -1.51 -8.32
CA ASN A 17 1.86 -2.16 -9.22
C ASN A 17 1.79 -1.58 -10.63
N GLU A 18 0.58 -1.28 -11.11
CA GLU A 18 0.39 -0.65 -12.42
C GLU A 18 0.97 0.76 -12.46
N ILE A 19 0.74 1.53 -11.39
CA ILE A 19 1.30 2.88 -11.28
C ILE A 19 2.83 2.82 -11.27
N TYR A 20 3.38 1.92 -10.49
CA TYR A 20 4.82 1.74 -10.40
C TYR A 20 5.43 1.35 -11.74
N ALA A 21 4.78 0.43 -12.46
CA ALA A 21 5.24 0.02 -13.78
C ALA A 21 5.21 1.17 -14.78
N ALA A 22 4.17 2.00 -14.73
CA ALA A 22 4.07 3.18 -15.59
C ALA A 22 5.17 4.18 -15.28
N LEU A 23 5.44 4.42 -14.01
CA LEU A 23 6.50 5.32 -13.57
C LEU A 23 7.87 4.82 -14.01
N LYS A 24 8.07 3.52 -13.97
CA LYS A 24 9.32 2.91 -14.40
C LYS A 24 9.66 3.25 -15.85
N GLN A 25 8.64 3.42 -16.68
CA GLN A 25 8.83 3.79 -18.08
C GLN A 25 8.97 5.29 -18.28
N GLN A 26 8.46 6.10 -17.36
CA GLN A 26 8.43 7.55 -17.50
C GLN A 26 9.57 8.28 -16.79
N LEU A 27 10.07 7.73 -15.71
CA LEU A 27 11.08 8.39 -14.90
C LEU A 27 12.50 7.99 -15.29
N PRO A 28 13.46 8.93 -15.18
CA PRO A 28 14.88 8.59 -15.35
C PRO A 28 15.33 7.56 -14.32
N GLU A 29 16.38 6.83 -14.64
CA GLU A 29 16.93 5.80 -13.77
C GLU A 29 17.22 6.29 -12.36
N SER A 30 17.78 7.48 -12.23
CA SER A 30 18.13 8.04 -10.92
C SER A 30 16.89 8.26 -10.06
N GLU A 31 15.82 8.77 -10.67
CA GLU A 31 14.57 8.98 -9.94
C GLU A 31 13.89 7.67 -9.59
N MET A 32 13.97 6.69 -10.47
CA MET A 32 13.42 5.36 -10.18
C MET A 32 14.17 4.68 -9.05
N ALA A 33 15.48 4.86 -8.97
CA ALA A 33 16.27 4.29 -7.88
C ALA A 33 15.84 4.88 -6.54
N GLU A 34 15.62 6.20 -6.49
CA GLU A 34 15.11 6.86 -5.28
C GLU A 34 13.72 6.38 -4.93
N LEU A 35 12.85 6.27 -5.93
CA LEU A 35 11.48 5.79 -5.71
C LEU A 35 11.49 4.36 -5.18
N LYS A 36 12.37 3.53 -5.70
CA LYS A 36 12.49 2.16 -5.25
C LYS A 36 12.85 2.08 -3.77
N GLU A 37 13.80 2.91 -3.33
CA GLU A 37 14.17 2.98 -1.92
C GLU A 37 13.01 3.43 -1.05
N LYS A 38 12.33 4.49 -1.48
CA LYS A 38 11.17 5.00 -0.76
C LYS A 38 10.05 3.98 -0.71
N GLN A 39 9.89 3.21 -1.78
CA GLN A 39 8.86 2.19 -1.85
C GLN A 39 9.15 1.05 -0.87
N LEU A 40 10.41 0.66 -0.73
CA LEU A 40 10.79 -0.36 0.25
C LEU A 40 10.54 0.13 1.67
N GLU A 41 10.85 1.38 1.97
CA GLU A 41 10.57 1.98 3.27
C GLU A 41 9.06 2.05 3.52
N TRP A 42 8.30 2.37 2.47
CA TRP A 42 6.84 2.43 2.58
C TRP A 42 6.23 1.06 2.86
N ILE A 43 6.78 0.01 2.25
CA ILE A 43 6.29 -1.35 2.50
C ILE A 43 6.45 -1.70 3.99
N THR A 44 7.59 -1.35 4.57
CA THR A 44 7.82 -1.55 5.99
C THR A 44 6.82 -0.75 6.83
N TYR A 45 6.63 0.51 6.48
CA TYR A 45 5.65 1.38 7.15
C TYR A 45 4.25 0.80 7.07
N ARG A 46 3.84 0.34 5.89
CA ARG A 46 2.53 -0.26 5.68
C ARG A 46 2.32 -1.46 6.59
N ASP A 47 3.30 -2.37 6.58
CA ASP A 47 3.19 -3.60 7.36
C ASP A 47 3.17 -3.32 8.85
N GLU A 48 3.99 -2.41 9.31
CA GLU A 48 4.02 -2.01 10.72
C GLU A 48 2.73 -1.33 11.16
N THR A 49 2.19 -0.47 10.31
CA THR A 49 0.94 0.24 10.59
C THR A 49 -0.22 -0.74 10.70
N ALA A 50 -0.29 -1.70 9.77
CA ALA A 50 -1.34 -2.72 9.80
C ALA A 50 -1.20 -3.61 11.03
N LYS A 51 0.01 -3.96 11.39
CA LYS A 51 0.28 -4.80 12.56
C LYS A 51 -0.15 -4.08 13.84
N LYS A 52 0.19 -2.81 13.97
CA LYS A 52 -0.19 -2.02 15.14
C LYS A 52 -1.70 -1.93 15.29
N ALA A 53 -2.39 -1.70 14.16
CA ALA A 53 -3.85 -1.63 14.17
C ALA A 53 -4.48 -2.95 14.59
N SER A 54 -3.93 -4.07 14.09
CA SER A 54 -4.46 -5.38 14.45
C SER A 54 -4.23 -5.74 15.92
N LEU A 55 -3.14 -5.24 16.50
CA LEU A 55 -2.84 -5.50 17.91
C LEU A 55 -3.86 -4.88 18.86
N GLU A 56 -4.53 -3.82 18.46
CA GLU A 56 -5.60 -3.22 19.25
C GLU A 56 -6.77 -4.18 19.44
N PHE A 57 -6.89 -5.14 18.54
CA PHE A 57 -7.95 -6.14 18.58
C PHE A 57 -7.41 -7.52 18.94
N GLU A 58 -6.25 -7.57 19.57
CA GLU A 58 -5.62 -8.83 19.95
C GLU A 58 -6.55 -9.69 20.80
N GLY A 59 -6.70 -10.94 20.39
CA GLY A 59 -7.60 -11.86 21.04
C GLY A 59 -9.03 -11.76 20.54
N GLY A 60 -9.35 -10.81 19.67
CA GLY A 60 -10.67 -10.64 19.12
C GLY A 60 -10.82 -11.24 17.72
N THR A 61 -12.05 -11.37 17.28
CA THR A 61 -12.35 -11.91 15.95
C THR A 61 -12.11 -10.90 14.84
N MET A 62 -11.99 -9.64 15.17
CA MET A 62 -11.81 -8.56 14.21
C MET A 62 -10.35 -8.34 13.79
N GLU A 63 -9.41 -8.95 14.51
CA GLU A 63 -7.98 -8.76 14.25
C GLU A 63 -7.57 -9.00 12.79
N PRO A 64 -7.90 -10.15 12.16
CA PRO A 64 -7.49 -10.37 10.77
C PRO A 64 -8.15 -9.41 9.79
N LEU A 65 -9.40 -9.05 10.05
CA LEU A 65 -10.13 -8.12 9.21
C LEU A 65 -9.53 -6.73 9.28
N GLU A 66 -9.20 -6.28 10.47
CA GLU A 66 -8.58 -4.97 10.67
C GLU A 66 -7.23 -4.88 9.98
N TYR A 67 -6.43 -5.94 10.06
CA TYR A 67 -5.13 -5.99 9.41
C TYR A 67 -5.27 -5.76 7.91
N VAL A 68 -6.15 -6.51 7.25
CA VAL A 68 -6.37 -6.40 5.81
C VAL A 68 -6.97 -5.04 5.44
N ALA A 69 -7.90 -4.54 6.24
CA ALA A 69 -8.52 -3.24 5.99
C ALA A 69 -7.49 -2.12 6.02
N VAL A 70 -6.56 -2.15 6.97
CA VAL A 70 -5.50 -1.16 7.06
C VAL A 70 -4.53 -1.29 5.89
N LEU A 71 -4.17 -2.50 5.51
CA LEU A 71 -3.32 -2.71 4.33
C LEU A 71 -3.94 -2.06 3.09
N GLY A 72 -5.23 -2.26 2.88
CA GLY A 72 -5.94 -1.68 1.76
C GLY A 72 -5.97 -0.16 1.81
N SER A 73 -6.27 0.39 2.98
CA SER A 73 -6.33 1.83 3.16
C SER A 73 -4.98 2.51 2.91
N VAL A 74 -3.92 1.96 3.48
CA VAL A 74 -2.57 2.51 3.33
C VAL A 74 -2.11 2.40 1.87
N THR A 75 -2.42 1.29 1.21
CA THR A 75 -2.07 1.09 -0.19
C THR A 75 -2.81 2.09 -1.09
N LYS A 76 -4.08 2.32 -0.81
CA LYS A 76 -4.88 3.32 -1.52
C LYS A 76 -4.24 4.71 -1.41
N ASP A 77 -3.88 5.10 -0.19
CA ASP A 77 -3.23 6.39 0.05
C ASP A 77 -1.93 6.51 -0.74
N ARG A 78 -1.16 5.44 -0.80
CA ARG A 78 0.09 5.45 -1.57
C ARG A 78 -0.15 5.62 -3.06
N CYS A 79 -1.19 4.99 -3.59
CA CYS A 79 -1.56 5.16 -5.00
C CYS A 79 -1.83 6.63 -5.33
N TYR A 80 -2.63 7.30 -4.50
CA TYR A 80 -2.92 8.72 -4.70
C TYR A 80 -1.67 9.57 -4.55
N GLU A 81 -0.84 9.26 -3.59
CA GLU A 81 0.41 9.98 -3.36
C GLU A 81 1.32 9.92 -4.59
N LEU A 82 1.52 8.73 -5.15
CA LEU A 82 2.36 8.56 -6.32
C LEU A 82 1.81 9.31 -7.53
N VAL A 83 0.50 9.25 -7.73
CA VAL A 83 -0.13 9.98 -8.83
C VAL A 83 0.05 11.49 -8.65
N ASN A 84 -0.16 11.99 -7.44
CA ASN A 84 -0.02 13.42 -7.17
C ASN A 84 1.42 13.92 -7.31
N ILE A 85 2.39 13.10 -6.95
CA ILE A 85 3.80 13.51 -7.01
C ILE A 85 4.38 13.38 -8.41
N TYR A 86 4.10 12.27 -9.08
CA TYR A 86 4.80 11.92 -10.32
C TYR A 86 3.95 12.00 -11.59
N MET A 87 2.64 11.93 -11.48
CA MET A 87 1.76 11.85 -12.66
C MET A 87 0.86 13.07 -12.87
N LYS A 88 1.22 14.18 -12.31
CA LYS A 88 0.45 15.40 -12.53
C LYS A 88 0.52 15.88 -13.96
#